data_3bd6eb288f49f33835147b4c93119581
#
_entry.id   3bd6eb288f49f33835147b4c93119581
#
_cell.length_a   1.000
_cell.length_b   1.000
_cell.length_c   1.000
_cell.angle_alpha   90.00
_cell.angle_beta   90.00
_cell.angle_gamma   90.00
#
_symmetry.space_group_name_H-M   'P 1'
#
loop_
_entity.id
_entity.type
_entity.pdbx_description
1 polymer ?
#
loop_
_entity_poly.entity_id
_entity_poly.type
_entity_poly.pdbx_seq_one_letter_code
_entity_poly.pdbx_strand_id
1 'polypeptide(L)'
;IREYAHAACRHLEKYSVDSSFGGTVWMSSIPSSGPTTGFAHGISGIAYALLSARETFQWTEFDELIHGANKFLEARHLAPGQWAEDDTGEISKLNVWCHGASGIGAFYELYDRVLGIDDRRSRFVLALKAMADCVEYENDSACHGTLGNLDILLYAMESDRWRDVRMNLGIEEKVAVIRNSFADSRQLKCGN
;
A
#
# COMPACT_ATOMS: atom_id res chain seq x y z
N ILE A 1 -8.99 24.23 4.48
CA ILE A 1 -8.47 22.86 4.24
C ILE A 1 -8.67 22.48 2.76
N ARG A 2 -9.90 22.57 2.21
CA ARG A 2 -10.22 22.16 0.83
C ARG A 2 -9.31 22.80 -0.22
N GLU A 3 -9.07 24.11 -0.14
CA GLU A 3 -8.20 24.86 -1.08
C GLU A 3 -6.75 24.37 -1.03
N TYR A 4 -6.22 24.11 0.16
CA TYR A 4 -4.85 23.60 0.33
C TYR A 4 -4.71 22.18 -0.22
N ALA A 5 -5.70 21.31 0.03
CA ALA A 5 -5.72 19.97 -0.52
C ALA A 5 -5.76 19.99 -2.05
N HIS A 6 -6.59 20.87 -2.65
CA HIS A 6 -6.66 21.03 -4.09
C HIS A 6 -5.34 21.54 -4.69
N ALA A 7 -4.72 22.56 -4.04
CA ALA A 7 -3.42 23.05 -4.47
C ALA A 7 -2.32 21.98 -4.41
N ALA A 8 -2.36 21.10 -3.39
CA ALA A 8 -1.45 19.95 -3.30
C ALA A 8 -1.66 18.96 -4.44
N CYS A 9 -2.91 18.60 -4.77
CA CYS A 9 -3.21 17.72 -5.90
C CYS A 9 -2.75 18.32 -7.23
N ARG A 10 -2.96 19.65 -7.45
CA ARG A 10 -2.44 20.35 -8.63
C ARG A 10 -0.91 20.39 -8.68
N HIS A 11 -0.26 20.44 -7.53
CA HIS A 11 1.20 20.35 -7.47
C HIS A 11 1.67 18.95 -7.91
N LEU A 12 1.02 17.88 -7.43
CA LEU A 12 1.31 16.54 -7.88
C LEU A 12 1.08 16.38 -9.39
N GLU A 13 -0.02 16.91 -9.92
CA GLU A 13 -0.29 16.90 -11.36
C GLU A 13 0.84 17.57 -12.16
N LYS A 14 1.29 18.74 -11.73
CA LYS A 14 2.34 19.51 -12.40
C LYS A 14 3.68 18.77 -12.49
N TYR A 15 4.00 17.94 -11.50
CA TYR A 15 5.29 17.24 -11.41
C TYR A 15 5.18 15.74 -11.73
N SER A 16 4.03 15.31 -12.23
CA SER A 16 3.88 13.96 -12.78
C SER A 16 4.60 13.83 -14.11
N VAL A 17 5.15 12.66 -14.39
CA VAL A 17 5.80 12.32 -15.65
C VAL A 17 5.39 10.93 -16.11
N ASP A 18 5.51 10.67 -17.40
CA ASP A 18 5.27 9.34 -17.95
C ASP A 18 6.44 8.39 -17.64
N SER A 19 6.11 7.17 -17.22
CA SER A 19 7.10 6.12 -16.98
C SER A 19 7.43 5.35 -18.26
N SER A 20 8.69 4.93 -18.40
CA SER A 20 9.13 4.00 -19.45
C SER A 20 8.44 2.62 -19.35
N PHE A 21 7.94 2.24 -18.18
CA PHE A 21 7.12 1.04 -17.96
C PHE A 21 5.63 1.26 -18.24
N GLY A 22 5.28 2.48 -18.65
CA GLY A 22 3.90 2.92 -18.83
C GLY A 22 3.26 3.45 -17.54
N GLY A 23 2.26 4.32 -17.72
CA GLY A 23 1.58 5.00 -16.62
C GLY A 23 2.32 6.23 -16.12
N THR A 24 1.83 6.77 -15.00
CA THR A 24 2.27 8.04 -14.43
C THR A 24 3.06 7.82 -13.16
N VAL A 25 4.17 8.54 -13.00
CA VAL A 25 5.05 8.46 -11.85
C VAL A 25 5.50 9.85 -11.38
N TRP A 26 6.06 9.89 -10.18
CA TRP A 26 6.71 11.06 -9.60
C TRP A 26 8.15 10.69 -9.22
N MET A 27 9.08 11.52 -9.61
CA MET A 27 10.49 11.32 -9.27
C MET A 27 10.74 11.73 -7.82
N SER A 28 11.33 10.82 -7.06
CA SER A 28 11.74 11.11 -5.68
C SER A 28 12.94 12.05 -5.65
N SER A 29 12.98 12.96 -4.67
CA SER A 29 14.19 13.71 -4.34
C SER A 29 15.21 12.87 -3.55
N ILE A 30 14.81 11.71 -3.06
CA ILE A 30 15.70 10.75 -2.40
C ILE A 30 16.46 10.01 -3.50
N PRO A 31 17.80 9.91 -3.43
CA PRO A 31 18.57 9.16 -4.41
C PRO A 31 18.08 7.72 -4.50
N SER A 32 17.57 7.34 -5.65
CA SER A 32 17.07 6.02 -5.99
C SER A 32 17.36 5.73 -7.45
N SER A 33 17.23 4.47 -7.86
CA SER A 33 17.39 4.05 -9.26
C SER A 33 16.14 4.32 -10.12
N GLY A 34 15.27 5.23 -9.68
CA GLY A 34 14.03 5.59 -10.42
C GLY A 34 12.84 5.78 -9.49
N PRO A 35 11.61 5.83 -10.05
CA PRO A 35 10.39 5.92 -9.26
C PRO A 35 10.18 4.61 -8.49
N THR A 36 9.89 4.73 -7.19
CA THR A 36 9.66 3.58 -6.31
C THR A 36 8.17 3.24 -6.21
N THR A 37 7.84 1.97 -6.02
CA THR A 37 6.45 1.50 -5.89
C THR A 37 5.88 1.70 -4.48
N GLY A 38 6.76 1.81 -3.46
CA GLY A 38 6.40 1.84 -2.05
C GLY A 38 5.44 2.95 -1.64
N PHE A 39 4.95 2.86 -0.40
CA PHE A 39 3.95 3.80 0.11
C PHE A 39 4.57 5.08 0.69
N ALA A 40 5.62 4.97 1.51
CA ALA A 40 6.15 6.14 2.22
C ALA A 40 6.83 7.16 1.28
N HIS A 41 7.51 6.68 0.25
CA HIS A 41 8.31 7.52 -0.67
C HIS A 41 8.05 7.20 -2.13
N GLY A 42 6.96 6.52 -2.46
CA GLY A 42 6.71 6.02 -3.80
C GLY A 42 5.31 6.27 -4.32
N ILE A 43 5.06 5.66 -5.46
CA ILE A 43 3.88 5.92 -6.29
C ILE A 43 2.58 5.51 -5.59
N SER A 44 2.57 4.41 -4.83
CA SER A 44 1.35 3.97 -4.15
C SER A 44 0.87 4.95 -3.08
N GLY A 45 1.77 5.60 -2.34
CA GLY A 45 1.39 6.60 -1.34
C GLY A 45 0.89 7.90 -1.97
N ILE A 46 1.50 8.36 -3.07
CA ILE A 46 1.02 9.54 -3.81
C ILE A 46 -0.38 9.27 -4.39
N ALA A 47 -0.56 8.12 -5.03
CA ALA A 47 -1.85 7.73 -5.60
C ALA A 47 -2.93 7.54 -4.52
N TYR A 48 -2.56 7.01 -3.34
CA TYR A 48 -3.45 6.93 -2.18
C TYR A 48 -3.91 8.32 -1.71
N ALA A 49 -3.02 9.31 -1.68
CA ALA A 49 -3.38 10.67 -1.30
C ALA A 49 -4.36 11.31 -2.32
N LEU A 50 -4.15 11.10 -3.62
CA LEU A 50 -5.07 11.55 -4.67
C LEU A 50 -6.44 10.86 -4.57
N LEU A 51 -6.47 9.55 -4.32
CA LEU A 51 -7.71 8.79 -4.08
C LEU A 51 -8.46 9.28 -2.84
N SER A 52 -7.74 9.56 -1.76
CA SER A 52 -8.34 10.10 -0.54
C SER A 52 -8.97 11.48 -0.77
N ALA A 53 -8.32 12.32 -1.57
CA ALA A 53 -8.88 13.60 -1.98
C ALA A 53 -10.12 13.41 -2.88
N ARG A 54 -10.07 12.47 -3.83
CA ARG A 54 -11.22 12.11 -4.66
C ARG A 54 -12.41 11.63 -3.83
N GLU A 55 -12.18 10.74 -2.88
CA GLU A 55 -13.25 10.24 -2.00
C GLU A 55 -13.84 11.35 -1.13
N THR A 56 -12.99 12.15 -0.50
CA THR A 56 -13.40 13.18 0.45
C THR A 56 -14.09 14.37 -0.22
N PHE A 57 -13.58 14.81 -1.36
CA PHE A 57 -14.02 16.04 -2.01
C PHE A 57 -14.79 15.82 -3.30
N GLN A 58 -14.89 14.58 -3.77
CA GLN A 58 -15.52 14.18 -5.03
C GLN A 58 -14.85 14.79 -6.27
N TRP A 59 -13.51 15.01 -6.20
CA TRP A 59 -12.74 15.54 -7.31
C TRP A 59 -12.36 14.41 -8.27
N THR A 60 -12.92 14.47 -9.48
CA THR A 60 -12.64 13.48 -10.55
C THR A 60 -11.60 13.96 -11.56
N GLU A 61 -11.20 15.23 -11.49
CA GLU A 61 -10.21 15.82 -12.40
C GLU A 61 -8.80 15.22 -12.27
N PHE A 62 -8.52 14.46 -11.21
CA PHE A 62 -7.24 13.75 -10.99
C PHE A 62 -7.32 12.26 -11.30
N ASP A 63 -8.43 11.75 -11.81
CA ASP A 63 -8.64 10.32 -12.07
C ASP A 63 -7.60 9.77 -13.06
N GLU A 64 -7.20 10.54 -14.07
CA GLU A 64 -6.15 10.15 -15.03
C GLU A 64 -4.79 9.91 -14.35
N LEU A 65 -4.43 10.72 -13.36
CA LEU A 65 -3.20 10.52 -12.56
C LEU A 65 -3.28 9.24 -11.72
N ILE A 66 -4.44 8.99 -11.10
CA ILE A 66 -4.70 7.80 -10.29
C ILE A 66 -4.62 6.54 -11.15
N HIS A 67 -5.26 6.54 -12.32
CA HIS A 67 -5.19 5.42 -13.28
C HIS A 67 -3.79 5.24 -13.85
N GLY A 68 -3.09 6.33 -14.11
CA GLY A 68 -1.69 6.30 -14.55
C GLY A 68 -0.78 5.66 -13.50
N ALA A 69 -0.92 6.04 -12.24
CA ALA A 69 -0.18 5.44 -11.12
C ALA A 69 -0.50 3.94 -10.96
N ASN A 70 -1.78 3.56 -11.05
CA ASN A 70 -2.18 2.16 -11.03
C ASN A 70 -1.55 1.38 -12.18
N LYS A 71 -1.53 1.93 -13.41
CA LYS A 71 -0.91 1.30 -14.56
C LYS A 71 0.59 1.04 -14.34
N PHE A 72 1.30 1.97 -13.73
CA PHE A 72 2.69 1.77 -13.34
C PHE A 72 2.83 0.65 -12.31
N LEU A 73 2.04 0.65 -11.24
CA LEU A 73 2.10 -0.38 -10.19
C LEU A 73 1.77 -1.77 -10.75
N GLU A 74 0.81 -1.89 -11.67
CA GLU A 74 0.52 -3.13 -12.39
C GLU A 74 1.71 -3.62 -13.22
N ALA A 75 2.40 -2.73 -13.93
CA ALA A 75 3.59 -3.06 -14.72
C ALA A 75 4.78 -3.49 -13.84
N ARG A 76 4.79 -3.12 -12.56
CA ARG A 76 5.81 -3.48 -11.58
C ARG A 76 5.43 -4.65 -10.66
N HIS A 77 4.25 -5.24 -10.85
CA HIS A 77 3.79 -6.43 -10.13
C HIS A 77 4.44 -7.68 -10.74
N LEU A 78 5.37 -8.30 -10.02
CA LEU A 78 6.21 -9.39 -10.53
C LEU A 78 5.68 -10.78 -10.16
N ALA A 79 5.07 -10.91 -8.99
CA ALA A 79 4.48 -12.15 -8.51
C ALA A 79 3.38 -11.83 -7.47
N PRO A 80 2.51 -12.78 -7.10
CA PRO A 80 1.42 -12.52 -6.16
C PRO A 80 1.90 -11.86 -4.87
N GLY A 81 1.46 -10.61 -4.62
CA GLY A 81 1.84 -9.81 -3.47
C GLY A 81 3.28 -9.27 -3.49
N GLN A 82 3.94 -9.29 -4.65
CA GLN A 82 5.31 -8.80 -4.79
C GLN A 82 5.43 -7.79 -5.92
N TRP A 83 5.96 -6.64 -5.60
CA TRP A 83 6.25 -5.55 -6.54
C TRP A 83 7.75 -5.26 -6.58
N ALA A 84 8.26 -4.91 -7.77
CA ALA A 84 9.60 -4.37 -7.87
C ALA A 84 9.67 -3.05 -7.09
N GLU A 85 10.71 -2.87 -6.30
CA GLU A 85 10.86 -1.69 -5.45
C GLU A 85 11.10 -0.43 -6.30
N ASP A 86 11.94 -0.55 -7.32
CA ASP A 86 12.34 0.51 -8.24
C ASP A 86 12.63 -0.02 -9.66
N ASP A 87 13.31 0.76 -10.50
CA ASP A 87 13.63 0.43 -11.88
C ASP A 87 14.65 -0.72 -12.02
N THR A 88 15.37 -1.10 -10.98
CA THR A 88 16.29 -2.26 -11.03
C THR A 88 15.56 -3.59 -11.11
N GLY A 89 14.28 -3.62 -10.76
CA GLY A 89 13.49 -4.86 -10.71
C GLY A 89 13.72 -5.67 -9.43
N GLU A 90 14.47 -5.16 -8.48
CA GLU A 90 14.61 -5.81 -7.18
C GLU A 90 13.25 -5.82 -6.44
N ILE A 91 12.93 -6.96 -5.85
CA ILE A 91 11.76 -7.12 -5.00
C ILE A 91 12.16 -6.70 -3.58
N SER A 92 11.33 -5.87 -2.94
CA SER A 92 11.51 -5.61 -1.52
C SER A 92 11.49 -6.93 -0.75
N LYS A 93 12.52 -7.17 0.05
CA LYS A 93 12.60 -8.35 0.93
C LYS A 93 11.62 -8.26 2.10
N LEU A 94 11.06 -7.08 2.32
CA LEU A 94 10.16 -6.76 3.43
C LEU A 94 8.78 -6.42 2.89
N ASN A 95 7.75 -7.12 3.35
CA ASN A 95 6.35 -6.79 3.09
C ASN A 95 5.84 -5.85 4.19
N VAL A 96 6.41 -4.64 4.26
CA VAL A 96 6.14 -3.65 5.30
C VAL A 96 5.36 -2.45 4.76
N TRP A 97 4.83 -1.61 5.66
CA TRP A 97 4.00 -0.48 5.28
C TRP A 97 4.72 0.52 4.37
N CYS A 98 5.97 0.87 4.64
CA CYS A 98 6.69 1.84 3.82
C CYS A 98 7.14 1.29 2.47
N HIS A 99 7.41 -0.02 2.38
CA HIS A 99 7.86 -0.71 1.17
C HIS A 99 7.22 -2.09 1.07
N GLY A 100 6.64 -2.44 -0.07
CA GLY A 100 6.11 -3.77 -0.32
C GLY A 100 4.60 -3.91 -0.09
N ALA A 101 4.15 -5.14 0.13
CA ALA A 101 2.74 -5.52 0.03
C ALA A 101 1.79 -4.73 0.95
N SER A 102 2.21 -4.40 2.17
CA SER A 102 1.32 -3.76 3.15
C SER A 102 0.87 -2.37 2.68
N GLY A 103 1.80 -1.47 2.38
CA GLY A 103 1.45 -0.13 1.93
C GLY A 103 0.84 -0.11 0.52
N ILE A 104 1.38 -0.91 -0.40
CA ILE A 104 0.79 -1.04 -1.75
C ILE A 104 -0.63 -1.63 -1.65
N GLY A 105 -0.86 -2.57 -0.73
CA GLY A 105 -2.17 -3.11 -0.42
C GLY A 105 -3.15 -2.03 0.04
N ALA A 106 -2.73 -1.13 0.93
CA ALA A 106 -3.57 0.00 1.35
C ALA A 106 -4.04 0.87 0.17
N PHE A 107 -3.14 1.12 -0.80
CA PHE A 107 -3.54 1.80 -2.04
C PHE A 107 -4.60 1.01 -2.81
N TYR A 108 -4.40 -0.30 -3.03
CA TYR A 108 -5.34 -1.10 -3.80
C TYR A 108 -6.69 -1.27 -3.13
N GLU A 109 -6.73 -1.36 -1.79
CA GLU A 109 -8.00 -1.38 -1.07
C GLU A 109 -8.82 -0.12 -1.35
N LEU A 110 -8.19 1.05 -1.19
CA LEU A 110 -8.85 2.32 -1.45
C LEU A 110 -9.23 2.47 -2.93
N TYR A 111 -8.35 2.06 -3.84
CA TYR A 111 -8.58 2.10 -5.28
C TYR A 111 -9.81 1.28 -5.69
N ASP A 112 -9.87 0.03 -5.23
CA ASP A 112 -10.97 -0.88 -5.52
C ASP A 112 -12.30 -0.38 -4.92
N ARG A 113 -12.26 0.16 -3.71
CA ARG A 113 -13.44 0.67 -3.01
C ARG A 113 -13.98 1.94 -3.66
N VAL A 114 -13.13 2.89 -4.00
CA VAL A 114 -13.52 4.19 -4.57
C VAL A 114 -13.97 4.06 -6.02
N LEU A 115 -13.39 3.14 -6.78
CA LEU A 115 -13.70 2.93 -8.20
C LEU A 115 -14.64 1.75 -8.47
N GLY A 116 -15.08 1.04 -7.42
CA GLY A 116 -16.05 -0.06 -7.55
C GLY A 116 -15.50 -1.30 -8.26
N ILE A 117 -14.21 -1.61 -8.08
CA ILE A 117 -13.58 -2.79 -8.69
C ILE A 117 -14.04 -4.08 -7.99
N ASP A 118 -14.19 -5.18 -8.76
CA ASP A 118 -14.57 -6.49 -8.24
C ASP A 118 -13.49 -7.05 -7.30
N ASP A 119 -13.89 -7.39 -6.08
CA ASP A 119 -13.03 -7.90 -5.01
C ASP A 119 -12.27 -9.17 -5.38
N ARG A 120 -12.81 -10.01 -6.25
CA ARG A 120 -12.20 -11.29 -6.67
C ARG A 120 -10.91 -11.10 -7.48
N ARG A 121 -10.72 -9.91 -8.05
CA ARG A 121 -9.53 -9.55 -8.85
C ARG A 121 -8.66 -8.53 -8.15
N SER A 122 -9.00 -8.19 -6.92
CA SER A 122 -8.29 -7.16 -6.15
C SER A 122 -6.84 -7.55 -5.89
N ARG A 123 -5.93 -6.63 -6.16
CA ARG A 123 -4.53 -6.74 -5.75
C ARG A 123 -4.37 -6.69 -4.22
N PHE A 124 -5.34 -6.12 -3.53
CA PHE A 124 -5.39 -6.15 -2.06
C PHE A 124 -5.43 -7.57 -1.51
N VAL A 125 -6.17 -8.48 -2.14
CA VAL A 125 -6.20 -9.90 -1.74
C VAL A 125 -4.81 -10.54 -1.82
N LEU A 126 -4.03 -10.23 -2.86
CA LEU A 126 -2.66 -10.72 -3.00
C LEU A 126 -1.73 -10.12 -1.95
N ALA A 127 -1.92 -8.83 -1.64
CA ALA A 127 -1.18 -8.15 -0.58
C ALA A 127 -1.50 -8.74 0.80
N LEU A 128 -2.79 -8.97 1.11
CA LEU A 128 -3.22 -9.62 2.36
C LEU A 128 -2.59 -11.00 2.51
N LYS A 129 -2.54 -11.79 1.44
CA LYS A 129 -1.90 -13.11 1.45
C LYS A 129 -0.41 -13.00 1.77
N ALA A 130 0.31 -12.10 1.09
CA ALA A 130 1.75 -11.92 1.34
C ALA A 130 2.03 -11.45 2.77
N MET A 131 1.19 -10.57 3.33
CA MET A 131 1.27 -10.16 4.74
C MET A 131 0.95 -11.32 5.69
N ALA A 132 -0.09 -12.11 5.39
CA ALA A 132 -0.49 -13.24 6.20
C ALA A 132 0.58 -14.35 6.24
N ASP A 133 1.39 -14.48 5.21
CA ASP A 133 2.50 -15.44 5.14
C ASP A 133 3.75 -14.96 5.89
N CYS A 134 3.88 -13.64 6.18
CA CYS A 134 4.99 -13.05 6.89
C CYS A 134 4.49 -11.95 7.84
N VAL A 135 4.04 -12.32 9.03
CA VAL A 135 3.33 -11.43 9.96
C VAL A 135 4.25 -10.78 10.98
N GLU A 136 5.28 -11.50 11.43
CA GLU A 136 6.20 -11.03 12.46
C GLU A 136 7.54 -10.61 11.87
N TYR A 137 8.04 -9.48 12.33
CA TYR A 137 9.35 -8.93 12.00
C TYR A 137 10.23 -8.81 13.24
N GLU A 138 11.53 -8.61 13.03
CA GLU A 138 12.49 -8.39 14.10
C GLU A 138 12.24 -7.09 14.88
N ASN A 139 11.50 -6.15 14.30
CA ASN A 139 11.06 -4.93 14.95
C ASN A 139 9.55 -4.73 14.85
N ASP A 140 9.00 -3.93 15.76
CA ASP A 140 7.57 -3.67 15.90
C ASP A 140 7.15 -2.28 15.42
N SER A 141 8.01 -1.56 14.68
CA SER A 141 7.65 -0.21 14.21
C SER A 141 6.44 -0.23 13.27
N ALA A 142 5.69 0.86 13.24
CA ALA A 142 4.57 1.02 12.31
C ALA A 142 5.04 1.22 10.86
N CYS A 143 6.25 1.77 10.66
CA CYS A 143 6.77 2.06 9.33
C CYS A 143 7.27 0.79 8.61
N HIS A 144 8.11 0.00 9.27
CA HIS A 144 8.81 -1.14 8.66
C HIS A 144 8.87 -2.37 9.57
N GLY A 145 7.86 -2.55 10.40
CA GLY A 145 7.77 -3.65 11.35
C GLY A 145 6.35 -4.23 11.47
N THR A 146 6.18 -5.06 12.50
CA THR A 146 4.98 -5.85 12.76
C THR A 146 3.73 -4.99 12.89
N LEU A 147 3.80 -3.82 13.56
CA LEU A 147 2.62 -2.98 13.82
C LEU A 147 2.03 -2.38 12.53
N GLY A 148 2.85 -2.01 11.54
CA GLY A 148 2.32 -1.50 10.27
C GLY A 148 1.53 -2.55 9.50
N ASN A 149 1.99 -3.79 9.50
CA ASN A 149 1.24 -4.89 8.89
C ASN A 149 -0.02 -5.25 9.68
N LEU A 150 0.07 -5.23 11.01
CA LEU A 150 -1.06 -5.48 11.88
C LEU A 150 -2.20 -4.48 11.62
N ASP A 151 -1.88 -3.21 11.40
CA ASP A 151 -2.88 -2.16 11.11
C ASP A 151 -3.72 -2.51 9.87
N ILE A 152 -3.08 -2.93 8.78
CA ILE A 152 -3.77 -3.34 7.54
C ILE A 152 -4.59 -4.63 7.74
N LEU A 153 -4.06 -5.59 8.50
CA LEU A 153 -4.80 -6.82 8.81
C LEU A 153 -6.03 -6.55 9.68
N LEU A 154 -5.92 -5.67 10.68
CA LEU A 154 -7.04 -5.23 11.51
C LEU A 154 -8.10 -4.51 10.68
N TYR A 155 -7.70 -3.63 9.77
CA TYR A 155 -8.63 -2.99 8.84
C TYR A 155 -9.40 -4.03 8.02
N ALA A 156 -8.72 -5.05 7.49
CA ALA A 156 -9.38 -6.14 6.75
C ALA A 156 -10.34 -6.94 7.64
N MET A 157 -10.04 -7.09 8.94
CA MET A 157 -10.92 -7.75 9.92
C MET A 157 -12.20 -6.96 10.20
N GLU A 158 -12.14 -5.65 10.24
CA GLU A 158 -13.28 -4.78 10.52
C GLU A 158 -14.21 -4.64 9.30
N SER A 159 -13.70 -4.86 8.09
CA SER A 159 -14.45 -4.69 6.85
C SER A 159 -15.23 -5.94 6.46
N ASP A 160 -16.55 -5.83 6.34
CA ASP A 160 -17.40 -6.92 5.81
C ASP A 160 -17.06 -7.29 4.37
N ARG A 161 -16.52 -6.35 3.59
CA ARG A 161 -16.06 -6.56 2.22
C ARG A 161 -15.06 -7.71 2.10
N TRP A 162 -14.17 -7.85 3.08
CA TRP A 162 -13.07 -8.82 3.07
C TRP A 162 -13.33 -10.06 3.91
N ARG A 163 -14.56 -10.28 4.38
CA ARG A 163 -14.92 -11.39 5.29
C ARG A 163 -14.47 -12.75 4.78
N ASP A 164 -14.83 -13.11 3.56
CA ASP A 164 -14.51 -14.43 2.99
C ASP A 164 -12.99 -14.59 2.76
N VAL A 165 -12.32 -13.51 2.33
CA VAL A 165 -10.87 -13.50 2.10
C VAL A 165 -10.12 -13.71 3.42
N ARG A 166 -10.46 -12.95 4.47
CA ARG A 166 -9.79 -13.04 5.77
C ARG A 166 -9.98 -14.42 6.44
N MET A 167 -11.17 -15.00 6.31
CA MET A 167 -11.44 -16.35 6.81
C MET A 167 -10.58 -17.39 6.08
N ASN A 168 -10.52 -17.33 4.74
CA ASN A 168 -9.72 -18.25 3.94
C ASN A 168 -8.21 -18.12 4.19
N LEU A 169 -7.73 -16.95 4.58
CA LEU A 169 -6.32 -16.68 4.88
C LEU A 169 -5.97 -16.90 6.37
N GLY A 170 -6.94 -17.19 7.23
CA GLY A 170 -6.74 -17.35 8.67
C GLY A 170 -6.20 -16.08 9.34
N ILE A 171 -6.66 -14.90 8.91
CA ILE A 171 -6.13 -13.61 9.40
C ILE A 171 -6.42 -13.44 10.88
N GLU A 172 -7.60 -13.87 11.37
CA GLU A 172 -7.98 -13.81 12.78
C GLU A 172 -6.98 -14.55 13.68
N GLU A 173 -6.57 -15.75 13.29
CA GLU A 173 -5.60 -16.55 14.04
C GLU A 173 -4.22 -15.89 14.04
N LYS A 174 -3.79 -15.33 12.90
CA LYS A 174 -2.51 -14.62 12.79
C LYS A 174 -2.47 -13.37 13.65
N VAL A 175 -3.52 -12.57 13.63
CA VAL A 175 -3.67 -11.39 14.50
C VAL A 175 -3.66 -11.80 15.98
N ALA A 176 -4.33 -12.90 16.33
CA ALA A 176 -4.32 -13.43 17.69
C ALA A 176 -2.92 -13.86 18.16
N VAL A 177 -2.13 -14.48 17.28
CA VAL A 177 -0.72 -14.84 17.56
C VAL A 177 0.10 -13.59 17.87
N ILE A 178 0.03 -12.57 17.02
CA ILE A 178 0.76 -11.30 17.24
C ILE A 178 0.34 -10.65 18.57
N ARG A 179 -0.96 -10.54 18.82
CA ARG A 179 -1.49 -9.97 20.08
C ARG A 179 -0.95 -10.70 21.29
N ASN A 180 -0.94 -12.03 21.26
CA ASN A 180 -0.44 -12.84 22.37
C ASN A 180 1.07 -12.66 22.56
N SER A 181 1.85 -12.59 21.47
CA SER A 181 3.29 -12.29 21.54
C SER A 181 3.57 -10.95 22.22
N PHE A 182 2.79 -9.90 21.91
CA PHE A 182 2.92 -8.62 22.62
C PHE A 182 2.49 -8.68 24.09
N ALA A 183 1.43 -9.43 24.40
CA ALA A 183 0.97 -9.61 25.78
C ALA A 183 2.00 -10.33 26.64
N ASP A 184 2.67 -11.34 26.09
CA ASP A 184 3.65 -12.15 26.78
C ASP A 184 4.99 -11.41 26.95
N SER A 185 5.46 -10.71 25.92
CA SER A 185 6.73 -9.99 25.96
C SER A 185 6.69 -8.72 26.82
N ARG A 186 5.52 -8.07 26.90
CA ARG A 186 5.31 -6.74 27.50
C ARG A 186 6.28 -5.65 27.04
N GLN A 187 7.00 -5.88 25.98
CA GLN A 187 7.99 -4.97 25.39
C GLN A 187 7.88 -4.98 23.89
N LEU A 188 7.88 -3.79 23.29
CA LEU A 188 8.01 -3.63 21.85
C LEU A 188 9.48 -3.83 21.45
N LYS A 189 9.69 -4.57 20.37
CA LYS A 189 11.02 -4.69 19.75
C LYS A 189 11.27 -3.42 18.93
N CYS A 190 12.05 -2.51 19.47
CA CYS A 190 12.52 -1.34 18.72
C CYS A 190 13.80 -1.74 17.98
N GLY A 191 13.82 -1.64 16.66
CA GLY A 191 15.04 -1.82 15.88
C GLY A 191 16.12 -0.81 16.30
N ASN A 192 17.36 -1.24 16.28
CA ASN A 192 18.53 -0.38 16.49
C ASN A 192 18.76 0.50 15.26
#